data_06cd747e7572c46c19eec429b7aa7a66
#
_entry.id   06cd747e7572c46c19eec429b7aa7a66
#
_cell.length_a   1.000
_cell.length_b   1.000
_cell.length_c   1.000
_cell.angle_alpha   90.00
_cell.angle_beta   90.00
_cell.angle_gamma   90.00
#
_symmetry.space_group_name_H-M   'P 1'
#
loop_
_entity.id
_entity.type
_entity.pdbx_description
1 polymer ?
#
loop_
_entity_poly.entity_id
_entity_poly.type
_entity_poly.pdbx_seq_one_letter_code
_entity_poly.pdbx_strand_id
1 'polypeptide(L)'
;MKIMIVDDSTAMRMIVRKTLRLAGFEGHDFLEADDGMKALAAIKASPPDLVLSDWNMPNMTGIELLEALTKEGIKVKFGFVTTEATPDMRQRATTAGASFLISKPFTPESFKAALGGHIK
;
A
#
# COMPACT_ATOMS: atom_id res chain seq x y z
N MET A 1 -4.26 -11.72 -8.54
CA MET A 1 -4.64 -11.24 -7.20
C MET A 1 -5.19 -9.82 -7.30
N LYS A 2 -5.90 -9.39 -6.29
CA LYS A 2 -6.40 -8.01 -6.20
C LYS A 2 -5.41 -7.16 -5.43
N ILE A 3 -4.99 -6.05 -6.03
CA ILE A 3 -4.03 -5.11 -5.43
C ILE A 3 -4.71 -3.75 -5.34
N MET A 4 -4.79 -3.21 -4.12
CA MET A 4 -5.34 -1.87 -3.91
C MET A 4 -4.22 -0.86 -3.76
N ILE A 5 -4.31 0.24 -4.49
CA ILE A 5 -3.36 1.35 -4.43
C ILE A 5 -4.07 2.53 -3.78
N VAL A 6 -3.55 3.00 -2.66
CA VAL A 6 -4.14 4.09 -1.88
C VAL A 6 -3.17 5.27 -1.86
N ASP A 7 -3.57 6.36 -2.49
CA ASP A 7 -2.79 7.60 -2.56
C ASP A 7 -3.74 8.71 -2.97
N ASP A 8 -3.60 9.88 -2.38
CA ASP A 8 -4.48 11.02 -2.71
C ASP A 8 -4.15 11.65 -4.07
N SER A 9 -3.01 11.31 -4.66
CA SER A 9 -2.59 11.78 -5.98
C SER A 9 -2.96 10.77 -7.06
N THR A 10 -3.83 11.18 -7.99
CA THR A 10 -4.17 10.36 -9.16
C THR A 10 -2.92 10.03 -9.99
N ALA A 11 -2.05 11.03 -10.17
CA ALA A 11 -0.80 10.83 -10.92
C ALA A 11 0.09 9.80 -10.24
N MET A 12 0.18 9.83 -8.92
CA MET A 12 1.00 8.86 -8.18
C MET A 12 0.42 7.45 -8.28
N ARG A 13 -0.90 7.29 -8.20
CA ARG A 13 -1.52 5.97 -8.38
C ARG A 13 -1.18 5.39 -9.76
N MET A 14 -1.21 6.21 -10.80
CA MET A 14 -0.84 5.79 -12.16
C MET A 14 0.64 5.37 -12.23
N ILE A 15 1.51 6.12 -11.57
CA ILE A 15 2.95 5.81 -11.53
C ILE A 15 3.18 4.48 -10.80
N VAL A 16 2.51 4.25 -9.69
CA VAL A 16 2.64 2.98 -8.95
C VAL A 16 2.19 1.79 -9.81
N ARG A 17 1.06 1.91 -10.50
CA ARG A 17 0.58 0.86 -11.41
C ARG A 17 1.58 0.59 -12.53
N LYS A 18 2.11 1.65 -13.14
CA LYS A 18 3.11 1.51 -14.21
C LYS A 18 4.39 0.85 -13.70
N THR A 19 4.84 1.24 -12.50
CA THR A 19 6.04 0.68 -11.90
C THR A 19 5.86 -0.81 -11.59
N LEU A 20 4.69 -1.21 -11.09
CA LEU A 20 4.37 -2.63 -10.87
C LEU A 20 4.46 -3.42 -12.17
N ARG A 21 3.91 -2.89 -13.25
CA ARG A 21 3.97 -3.54 -14.56
C ARG A 21 5.41 -3.68 -15.05
N LEU A 22 6.20 -2.60 -14.92
CA LEU A 22 7.61 -2.62 -15.33
C LEU A 22 8.46 -3.56 -14.47
N ALA A 23 8.03 -3.79 -13.23
CA ALA A 23 8.67 -4.74 -12.33
C ALA A 23 8.29 -6.20 -12.64
N GLY A 24 7.39 -6.43 -13.59
CA GLY A 24 6.96 -7.77 -13.98
C GLY A 24 5.69 -8.25 -13.27
N PHE A 25 5.04 -7.42 -12.48
CA PHE A 25 3.81 -7.78 -11.77
C PHE A 25 2.59 -7.41 -12.61
N GLU A 26 2.35 -8.17 -13.67
CA GLU A 26 1.23 -7.97 -14.59
C GLU A 26 0.12 -8.99 -14.33
N GLY A 27 -1.04 -8.75 -14.92
CA GLY A 27 -2.14 -9.69 -14.89
C GLY A 27 -2.93 -9.68 -13.58
N HIS A 28 -2.77 -8.65 -12.76
CA HIS A 28 -3.50 -8.49 -11.52
C HIS A 28 -4.63 -7.46 -11.66
N ASP A 29 -5.65 -7.58 -10.82
CA ASP A 29 -6.74 -6.61 -10.76
C ASP A 29 -6.32 -5.48 -9.81
N PHE A 30 -6.43 -4.23 -10.28
CA PHE A 30 -6.05 -3.08 -9.50
C PHE A 30 -7.29 -2.31 -9.03
N LEU A 31 -7.31 -1.99 -7.75
CA LEU A 31 -8.31 -1.12 -7.13
C LEU A 31 -7.60 0.14 -6.65
N GLU A 32 -8.31 1.26 -6.61
CA GLU A 32 -7.72 2.53 -6.20
C GLU A 32 -8.61 3.22 -5.18
N ALA A 33 -7.98 3.94 -4.25
CA ALA A 33 -8.67 4.81 -3.31
C ALA A 33 -7.81 6.07 -3.11
N ASP A 34 -8.47 7.21 -2.92
CA ASP A 34 -7.76 8.48 -2.80
C ASP A 34 -7.60 8.96 -1.35
N ASP A 35 -8.13 8.23 -0.38
CA ASP A 35 -7.86 8.47 1.04
C ASP A 35 -8.09 7.19 1.85
N GLY A 36 -7.66 7.23 3.13
CA GLY A 36 -7.75 6.08 4.01
C GLY A 36 -9.17 5.68 4.37
N MET A 37 -10.10 6.64 4.46
CA MET A 37 -11.50 6.35 4.78
C MET A 37 -12.17 5.57 3.66
N LYS A 38 -11.97 6.00 2.43
CA LYS A 38 -12.51 5.28 1.25
C LYS A 38 -11.88 3.91 1.10
N ALA A 39 -10.57 3.82 1.34
CA ALA A 39 -9.86 2.53 1.31
C ALA A 39 -10.43 1.57 2.35
N LEU A 40 -10.64 2.04 3.57
CA LEU A 40 -11.19 1.21 4.66
C LEU A 40 -12.55 0.65 4.27
N ALA A 41 -13.45 1.50 3.77
CA ALA A 41 -14.78 1.08 3.35
C ALA A 41 -14.71 0.03 2.23
N ALA A 42 -13.86 0.25 1.23
CA ALA A 42 -13.69 -0.67 0.11
C ALA A 42 -13.10 -2.01 0.55
N ILE A 43 -12.11 -1.99 1.46
CA ILE A 43 -11.47 -3.20 1.97
C ILE A 43 -12.47 -4.02 2.80
N LYS A 44 -13.30 -3.38 3.61
CA LYS A 44 -14.34 -4.08 4.37
C LYS A 44 -15.35 -4.76 3.46
N ALA A 45 -15.70 -4.12 2.35
CA ALA A 45 -16.68 -4.67 1.42
C ALA A 45 -16.10 -5.84 0.61
N SER A 46 -14.84 -5.76 0.21
CA SER A 46 -14.19 -6.78 -0.60
C SER A 46 -12.67 -6.74 -0.36
N PRO A 47 -12.15 -7.49 0.62
CA PRO A 47 -10.74 -7.44 0.97
C PRO A 47 -9.84 -7.77 -0.22
N PRO A 48 -8.86 -6.92 -0.54
CA PRO A 48 -7.85 -7.24 -1.56
C PRO A 48 -6.80 -8.19 -1.00
N ASP A 49 -5.97 -8.72 -1.87
CA ASP A 49 -4.84 -9.56 -1.46
C ASP A 49 -3.67 -8.74 -0.95
N LEU A 50 -3.50 -7.52 -1.49
CA LEU A 50 -2.40 -6.64 -1.13
C LEU A 50 -2.87 -5.19 -1.17
N VAL A 51 -2.44 -4.39 -0.19
CA VAL A 51 -2.67 -2.95 -0.16
C VAL A 51 -1.32 -2.24 -0.22
N LEU A 52 -1.17 -1.33 -1.16
CA LEU A 52 -0.04 -0.41 -1.26
C LEU A 52 -0.56 0.98 -0.93
N SER A 53 -0.12 1.56 0.17
CA SER A 53 -0.66 2.82 0.65
C SER A 53 0.42 3.87 0.89
N ASP A 54 0.14 5.11 0.51
CA ASP A 54 0.92 6.23 0.99
C ASP A 54 0.66 6.39 2.50
N TRP A 55 1.57 7.07 3.18
CA TRP A 55 1.44 7.36 4.60
C TRP A 55 0.60 8.61 4.84
N ASN A 56 0.94 9.70 4.14
CA ASN A 56 0.28 10.98 4.33
C ASN A 56 -0.89 11.16 3.35
N MET A 57 -2.10 11.11 3.87
CA MET A 57 -3.32 11.27 3.09
C MET A 57 -4.35 12.04 3.92
N PRO A 58 -5.30 12.76 3.25
CA PRO A 58 -6.37 13.44 3.98
C PRO A 58 -7.33 12.46 4.63
N ASN A 59 -8.08 12.92 5.61
CA ASN A 59 -9.13 12.20 6.35
C ASN A 59 -8.61 11.06 7.21
N MET A 60 -7.78 10.18 6.67
CA MET A 60 -7.17 9.07 7.39
C MET A 60 -5.82 8.78 6.76
N THR A 61 -4.76 8.77 7.56
CA THR A 61 -3.41 8.44 7.09
C THR A 61 -3.28 6.94 6.81
N GLY A 62 -2.23 6.56 6.08
CA GLY A 62 -1.96 5.15 5.78
C GLY A 62 -1.74 4.31 7.03
N ILE A 63 -1.04 4.85 8.04
CA ILE A 63 -0.81 4.11 9.28
C ILE A 63 -2.11 3.95 10.08
N GLU A 64 -2.97 4.98 10.09
CA GLU A 64 -4.28 4.88 10.72
C GLU A 64 -5.16 3.84 10.03
N LEU A 65 -5.10 3.77 8.71
CA LEU A 65 -5.79 2.75 7.94
C LEU A 65 -5.35 1.34 8.36
N LEU A 66 -4.05 1.09 8.42
CA LEU A 66 -3.52 -0.20 8.82
C LEU A 66 -3.91 -0.54 10.25
N GLU A 67 -3.81 0.41 11.17
CA GLU A 67 -4.19 0.22 12.56
C GLU A 67 -5.69 -0.11 12.68
N ALA A 68 -6.54 0.55 11.89
CA ALA A 68 -7.97 0.28 11.86
C ALA A 68 -8.27 -1.13 11.35
N LEU A 69 -7.60 -1.56 10.29
CA LEU A 69 -7.76 -2.91 9.74
C LEU A 69 -7.36 -3.98 10.76
N THR A 70 -6.25 -3.77 11.43
CA THR A 70 -5.75 -4.68 12.47
C THR A 70 -6.74 -4.76 13.65
N LYS A 71 -7.25 -3.62 14.08
CA LYS A 71 -8.22 -3.54 15.17
C LYS A 71 -9.51 -4.28 14.85
N GLU A 72 -9.95 -4.24 13.59
CA GLU A 72 -11.17 -4.91 13.14
C GLU A 72 -10.94 -6.36 12.76
N GLY A 73 -9.72 -6.87 12.89
CA GLY A 73 -9.40 -8.25 12.57
C GLY A 73 -9.37 -8.56 11.08
N ILE A 74 -9.26 -7.54 10.24
CA ILE A 74 -9.19 -7.72 8.79
C ILE A 74 -7.74 -7.99 8.39
N LYS A 75 -7.48 -9.17 7.85
CA LYS A 75 -6.12 -9.59 7.47
C LYS A 75 -5.91 -9.39 5.99
N VAL A 76 -5.05 -8.43 5.65
CA VAL A 76 -4.57 -8.21 4.29
C VAL A 76 -3.07 -7.96 4.35
N LYS A 77 -2.34 -8.29 3.29
CA LYS A 77 -0.95 -7.86 3.18
C LYS A 77 -0.94 -6.37 2.94
N PHE A 78 -0.13 -5.65 3.69
CA PHE A 78 -0.12 -4.19 3.65
C PHE A 78 1.32 -3.69 3.60
N GLY A 79 1.60 -2.78 2.69
CA GLY A 79 2.89 -2.13 2.60
C GLY A 79 2.73 -0.65 2.31
N PHE A 80 3.73 0.13 2.72
CA PHE A 80 3.74 1.57 2.51
C PHE A 80 4.62 1.95 1.33
N VAL A 81 4.19 2.98 0.60
CA VAL A 81 4.96 3.65 -0.44
C VAL A 81 4.94 5.13 -0.09
N THR A 82 6.03 5.65 0.48
CA THR A 82 6.03 7.00 1.07
C THR A 82 7.33 7.73 0.83
N THR A 83 7.26 9.08 0.84
CA THR A 83 8.45 9.93 0.75
C THR A 83 9.21 9.99 2.08
N GLU A 84 8.55 9.64 3.19
CA GLU A 84 9.13 9.69 4.52
C GLU A 84 9.35 8.27 5.03
N ALA A 85 10.60 7.92 5.30
CA ALA A 85 10.98 6.58 5.75
C ALA A 85 11.97 6.68 6.90
N THR A 86 11.59 7.41 7.96
CA THR A 86 12.41 7.53 9.17
C THR A 86 12.42 6.20 9.92
N PRO A 87 13.46 5.95 10.75
CA PRO A 87 13.47 4.73 11.57
C PRO A 87 12.24 4.58 12.45
N ASP A 88 11.72 5.66 13.02
CA ASP A 88 10.51 5.65 13.85
C ASP A 88 9.29 5.23 13.03
N MET A 89 9.15 5.75 11.81
CA MET A 89 8.05 5.39 10.93
C MET A 89 8.13 3.92 10.50
N ARG A 90 9.33 3.43 10.18
CA ARG A 90 9.53 2.03 9.84
C ARG A 90 9.15 1.11 10.99
N GLN A 91 9.54 1.47 12.21
CA GLN A 91 9.20 0.69 13.39
C GLN A 91 7.70 0.71 13.65
N ARG A 92 7.06 1.86 13.55
CA ARG A 92 5.61 1.98 13.71
C ARG A 92 4.85 1.14 12.68
N ALA A 93 5.30 1.17 11.43
CA ALA A 93 4.71 0.35 10.37
C ALA A 93 4.81 -1.14 10.69
N THR A 94 5.99 -1.61 11.08
CA THR A 94 6.23 -3.00 11.44
C THR A 94 5.36 -3.42 12.62
N THR A 95 5.30 -2.60 13.65
CA THR A 95 4.49 -2.87 14.86
C THR A 95 3.01 -2.96 14.49
N ALA A 96 2.54 -2.14 13.55
CA ALA A 96 1.14 -2.15 13.11
C ALA A 96 0.82 -3.33 12.17
N GLY A 97 1.84 -4.04 11.69
CA GLY A 97 1.64 -5.24 10.85
C GLY A 97 1.97 -5.06 9.38
N ALA A 98 2.65 -3.97 9.00
CA ALA A 98 3.07 -3.78 7.61
C ALA A 98 4.14 -4.80 7.22
N SER A 99 4.04 -5.33 6.00
CA SER A 99 5.00 -6.30 5.49
C SER A 99 6.25 -5.66 4.92
N PHE A 100 6.14 -4.40 4.47
CA PHE A 100 7.26 -3.66 3.87
C PHE A 100 6.99 -2.17 3.85
N LEU A 101 8.05 -1.40 3.57
CA LEU A 101 7.95 0.03 3.35
C LEU A 101 8.91 0.40 2.22
N ILE A 102 8.37 1.01 1.16
CA ILE A 102 9.14 1.46 0.00
C ILE A 102 9.23 2.98 0.06
N SER A 103 10.44 3.52 0.00
CA SER A 103 10.62 4.98 -0.01
C SER A 103 10.56 5.52 -1.43
N LYS A 104 9.93 6.69 -1.58
CA LYS A 104 9.95 7.45 -2.84
C LYS A 104 11.21 8.31 -2.88
N PRO A 105 11.83 8.51 -4.03
CA PRO A 105 11.47 7.91 -5.32
C PRO A 105 11.82 6.43 -5.37
N PHE A 106 10.99 5.67 -6.08
CA PHE A 106 11.17 4.23 -6.21
C PHE A 106 11.47 3.85 -7.66
N THR A 107 11.96 2.63 -7.85
CA THR A 107 12.26 2.07 -9.18
C THR A 107 11.55 0.73 -9.32
N PRO A 108 11.43 0.17 -10.54
CA PRO A 108 10.94 -1.19 -10.72
C PRO A 108 11.75 -2.21 -9.90
N GLU A 109 13.06 -2.00 -9.77
CA GLU A 109 13.93 -2.88 -8.99
C GLU A 109 13.61 -2.83 -7.51
N SER A 110 13.30 -1.64 -6.95
CA SER A 110 12.93 -1.53 -5.54
C SER A 110 11.58 -2.21 -5.27
N PHE A 111 10.67 -2.16 -6.23
CA PHE A 111 9.39 -2.89 -6.13
C PHE A 111 9.61 -4.39 -6.18
N LYS A 112 10.47 -4.89 -7.09
CA LYS A 112 10.81 -6.32 -7.14
C LYS A 112 11.39 -6.80 -5.83
N ALA A 113 12.32 -6.03 -5.26
CA ALA A 113 12.98 -6.39 -4.00
C ALA A 113 11.98 -6.46 -2.84
N ALA A 114 11.06 -5.50 -2.76
CA ALA A 114 10.10 -5.44 -1.66
C ALA A 114 8.93 -6.42 -1.85
N LEU A 115 8.46 -6.61 -3.08
CA LEU A 115 7.22 -7.33 -3.37
C LEU A 115 7.40 -8.75 -3.86
N GLY A 116 8.61 -9.15 -4.25
CA GLY A 116 8.87 -10.45 -4.87
C GLY A 116 8.41 -11.66 -4.06
N GLY A 117 8.34 -11.53 -2.73
CA GLY A 117 7.81 -12.58 -1.85
C GLY A 117 6.31 -12.48 -1.56
N HIS A 118 5.64 -11.42 -2.03
CA HIS A 118 4.24 -11.12 -1.73
C HIS A 118 3.32 -11.17 -2.94
N ILE A 119 3.86 -11.00 -4.13
CA ILE A 119 3.12 -11.05 -5.39
C ILE A 119 3.70 -12.19 -6.24
N LYS A 120 2.83 -13.04 -6.71
CA LYS A 120 3.23 -14.15 -7.58
C LYS A 120 3.09 -13.82 -9.05
#